data_2c9162be8c4dc8740d3915168af2c36d
#
_entry.id   2c9162be8c4dc8740d3915168af2c36d
#
_cell.length_a   1.000
_cell.length_b   1.000
_cell.length_c   1.000
_cell.angle_alpha   90.00
_cell.angle_beta   90.00
_cell.angle_gamma   90.00
#
_symmetry.space_group_name_H-M   'P 1'
#
loop_
_entity.id
_entity.type
_entity.pdbx_description
1 polymer ?
#
loop_
_entity_poly.entity_id
_entity_poly.type
_entity_poly.pdbx_seq_one_letter_code
_entity_poly.pdbx_strand_id
1 'polypeptide(L)'
;VMLTGQQPVVQPAWNIFNKGIAGGEETERIEFLQKNGWEAEIPAISEQEVTIPTEWDEVYAGYASLQQAQGFNLEKLRGKLVTEYTYHITNYPENDDVAAHILVYKDKIVAADISEMQQGGSCTAVIPG
;
A
#
# COMPACT_ATOMS: atom_id res chain seq x y z
N VAL A 1 -12.09 14.02 -19.11
CA VAL A 1 -12.22 14.42 -18.59
C VAL A 1 -12.35 14.69 -18.40
N MET A 2 -12.32 14.33 -18.48
CA MET A 2 -12.55 14.61 -17.92
C MET A 2 -12.47 14.82 -17.47
N LEU A 3 -12.39 14.53 -17.51
CA LEU A 3 -12.48 14.69 -16.76
C LEU A 3 -12.21 14.91 -16.29
N THR A 4 -12.07 14.77 -16.34
CA THR A 4 -11.92 14.76 -15.71
C THR A 4 -11.81 14.59 -15.24
N GLY A 5 -11.92 14.43 -15.31
CA GLY A 5 -11.83 14.00 -14.65
C GLY A 5 -11.80 13.56 -14.49
N GLN A 6 -11.84 13.46 -14.35
CA GLN A 6 -11.85 12.85 -14.04
C GLN A 6 -11.86 12.21 -13.95
N GLN A 7 -11.86 11.94 -13.93
CA GLN A 7 -11.94 11.10 -13.76
C GLN A 7 -12.07 10.36 -13.49
N PRO A 8 -12.17 10.22 -13.39
CA PRO A 8 -12.30 9.25 -13.25
C PRO A 8 -12.59 8.57 -13.07
N VAL A 9 -12.70 8.29 -12.67
CA VAL A 9 -12.81 7.49 -12.57
C VAL A 9 -13.28 6.78 -12.85
N VAL A 10 -13.44 6.81 -12.99
CA VAL A 10 -13.86 5.84 -13.30
C VAL A 10 -13.44 4.86 -13.46
N GLN A 11 -13.71 4.27 -13.30
CA GLN A 11 -12.84 3.44 -13.18
C GLN A 11 -13.14 2.03 -12.91
N PRO A 12 -14.24 1.46 -12.39
CA PRO A 12 -14.34 0.07 -12.02
C PRO A 12 -14.17 -0.87 -13.20
N ALA A 13 -14.77 -0.56 -14.29
CA ALA A 13 -14.68 -1.46 -15.44
C ALA A 13 -13.25 -1.55 -15.96
N TRP A 14 -12.54 -0.44 -15.97
CA TRP A 14 -11.19 -0.51 -16.48
C TRP A 14 -10.24 -1.18 -15.49
N ASN A 15 -10.60 -1.24 -14.22
CA ASN A 15 -9.79 -1.96 -13.26
C ASN A 15 -9.70 -3.43 -13.58
N ILE A 16 -10.67 -3.96 -14.28
CA ILE A 16 -10.60 -5.35 -14.70
C ILE A 16 -9.44 -5.57 -15.65
N PHE A 17 -9.15 -4.58 -16.48
CA PHE A 17 -8.05 -4.66 -17.42
C PHE A 17 -6.78 -4.03 -16.89
N ASN A 18 -6.87 -3.45 -15.72
CA ASN A 18 -5.75 -2.76 -15.14
C ASN A 18 -4.68 -3.74 -14.75
N LYS A 19 -3.46 -3.37 -14.96
CA LYS A 19 -2.32 -4.21 -14.63
C LYS A 19 -1.79 -3.88 -13.24
N GLY A 20 -2.61 -3.25 -12.42
CA GLY A 20 -2.25 -2.92 -11.06
C GLY A 20 -1.82 -1.47 -10.90
N ILE A 21 -1.42 -1.13 -9.72
CA ILE A 21 -1.02 0.23 -9.37
C ILE A 21 0.48 0.32 -9.47
N ALA A 22 0.98 1.24 -10.28
CA ALA A 22 2.41 1.41 -10.48
C ALA A 22 3.10 1.78 -9.16
N GLY A 23 4.25 1.19 -8.88
CA GLY A 23 4.98 1.43 -7.66
C GLY A 23 6.46 1.14 -7.74
N GLY A 24 7.00 0.94 -8.93
CA GLY A 24 8.42 0.65 -9.07
C GLY A 24 9.30 1.87 -8.82
N GLU A 25 8.77 3.07 -9.02
CA GLU A 25 9.50 4.31 -8.81
C GLU A 25 9.01 5.03 -7.57
N GLU A 26 9.88 5.78 -6.92
CA GLU A 26 9.48 6.51 -5.71
C GLU A 26 8.35 7.50 -6.00
N THR A 27 8.42 8.18 -7.14
CA THR A 27 7.37 9.12 -7.50
C THR A 27 6.01 8.43 -7.60
N GLU A 28 5.99 7.19 -8.08
CA GLU A 28 4.75 6.44 -8.19
C GLU A 28 4.19 6.05 -6.83
N ARG A 29 5.08 5.66 -5.91
CA ARG A 29 4.66 5.30 -4.56
C ARG A 29 4.12 6.51 -3.81
N ILE A 30 4.79 7.64 -3.96
CA ILE A 30 4.34 8.88 -3.32
C ILE A 30 3.01 9.33 -3.92
N GLU A 31 2.86 9.22 -5.23
CA GLU A 31 1.62 9.58 -5.88
C GLU A 31 0.46 8.71 -5.36
N PHE A 32 0.71 7.42 -5.17
CA PHE A 32 -0.29 6.52 -4.61
C PHE A 32 -0.73 7.01 -3.23
N LEU A 33 0.23 7.38 -2.38
CA LEU A 33 -0.13 7.88 -1.05
C LEU A 33 -0.90 9.19 -1.14
N GLN A 34 -0.47 10.10 -2.01
CA GLN A 34 -1.12 11.41 -2.15
C GLN A 34 -2.55 11.26 -2.66
N LYS A 35 -2.80 10.36 -3.58
CA LYS A 35 -4.13 10.13 -4.09
C LYS A 35 -5.09 9.64 -3.01
N ASN A 36 -4.55 9.05 -1.97
CA ASN A 36 -5.36 8.54 -0.87
C ASN A 36 -5.33 9.48 0.34
N GLY A 37 -4.81 10.69 0.15
CA GLY A 37 -4.86 11.71 1.19
C GLY A 37 -3.68 11.75 2.13
N TRP A 38 -2.64 10.97 1.87
CA TRP A 38 -1.50 10.89 2.77
C TRP A 38 -0.31 11.66 2.23
N GLU A 39 0.38 12.36 3.14
CA GLU A 39 1.62 13.06 2.81
C GLU A 39 2.77 12.33 3.45
N ALA A 40 3.81 12.10 2.68
CA ALA A 40 4.95 11.33 3.14
C ALA A 40 6.23 12.08 2.87
N GLU A 41 7.22 11.86 3.74
CA GLU A 41 8.56 12.37 3.52
C GLU A 41 9.34 11.44 2.63
N ILE A 42 10.21 11.99 1.84
CA ILE A 42 11.14 11.22 1.01
C ILE A 42 12.57 11.57 1.44
N PRO A 43 13.49 10.61 1.29
CA PRO A 43 13.28 9.26 0.77
C PRO A 43 12.62 8.34 1.78
N ALA A 44 12.37 7.10 1.39
CA ALA A 44 11.83 6.08 2.29
C ALA A 44 12.76 5.91 3.49
N ILE A 45 12.16 5.68 4.65
CA ILE A 45 12.94 5.38 5.85
C ILE A 45 13.64 4.04 5.70
N SER A 46 13.04 3.12 4.99
CA SER A 46 13.53 1.76 4.89
C SER A 46 13.06 1.16 3.57
N GLU A 47 13.91 0.30 3.04
CA GLU A 47 13.61 -0.47 1.83
C GLU A 47 14.22 -1.84 2.06
N GLN A 48 13.40 -2.89 2.08
CA GLN A 48 13.93 -4.22 2.32
C GLN A 48 13.12 -5.27 1.60
N GLU A 49 13.75 -6.39 1.29
CA GLU A 49 13.05 -7.50 0.67
C GLU A 49 12.43 -8.36 1.74
N VAL A 50 11.19 -8.76 1.52
CA VAL A 50 10.48 -9.65 2.43
C VAL A 50 9.77 -10.71 1.58
N THR A 51 9.53 -11.87 2.18
CA THR A 51 8.82 -12.95 1.50
C THR A 51 7.41 -13.05 2.04
N ILE A 52 6.43 -13.09 1.15
CA ILE A 52 5.06 -13.35 1.55
C ILE A 52 4.99 -14.80 2.03
N PRO A 53 4.56 -15.06 3.26
CA PRO A 53 4.58 -16.43 3.78
C PRO A 53 3.75 -17.38 2.93
N THR A 54 4.17 -18.62 2.87
CA THR A 54 3.38 -19.65 2.18
C THR A 54 2.25 -20.16 3.06
N GLU A 55 2.44 -20.11 4.39
CA GLU A 55 1.41 -20.52 5.34
C GLU A 55 1.09 -19.35 6.24
N TRP A 56 -0.17 -19.10 6.46
CA TRP A 56 -0.61 -17.90 7.20
C TRP A 56 -1.23 -18.32 8.52
N ASP A 57 -0.77 -17.68 9.60
CA ASP A 57 -1.43 -17.79 10.89
C ASP A 57 -2.56 -16.74 10.96
N GLU A 58 -3.18 -16.63 12.11
CA GLU A 58 -4.30 -15.69 12.29
C GLU A 58 -3.88 -14.25 12.08
N VAL A 59 -2.67 -13.91 12.50
CA VAL A 59 -2.19 -12.54 12.39
C VAL A 59 -2.00 -12.17 10.93
N TYR A 60 -1.35 -13.04 10.18
CA TYR A 60 -1.11 -12.74 8.76
C TYR A 60 -2.41 -12.79 7.97
N ALA A 61 -3.32 -13.71 8.31
CA ALA A 61 -4.63 -13.75 7.66
C ALA A 61 -5.38 -12.44 7.87
N GLY A 62 -5.28 -11.84 9.06
CA GLY A 62 -5.88 -10.55 9.32
C GLY A 62 -5.28 -9.45 8.46
N TYR A 63 -3.96 -9.45 8.32
CA TYR A 63 -3.28 -8.51 7.46
C TYR A 63 -3.74 -8.68 6.01
N ALA A 64 -3.83 -9.93 5.54
CA ALA A 64 -4.27 -10.20 4.17
C ALA A 64 -5.70 -9.77 3.95
N SER A 65 -6.56 -9.88 4.96
CA SER A 65 -7.94 -9.40 4.87
C SER A 65 -7.99 -7.89 4.72
N LEU A 66 -7.13 -7.18 5.46
CA LEU A 66 -7.04 -5.74 5.33
C LEU A 66 -6.64 -5.38 3.91
N GLN A 67 -5.71 -6.12 3.33
CA GLN A 67 -5.27 -5.86 1.97
C GLN A 67 -6.37 -6.17 0.97
N GLN A 68 -7.12 -7.23 1.20
CA GLN A 68 -8.23 -7.57 0.31
C GLN A 68 -9.28 -6.47 0.30
N ALA A 69 -9.54 -5.87 1.45
CA ALA A 69 -10.50 -4.77 1.55
C ALA A 69 -10.05 -3.57 0.72
N GLN A 70 -8.76 -3.43 0.48
CA GLN A 70 -8.22 -2.37 -0.35
C GLN A 70 -8.11 -2.76 -1.83
N GLY A 71 -8.45 -3.98 -2.17
CA GLY A 71 -8.37 -4.45 -3.55
C GLY A 71 -7.11 -5.22 -3.89
N PHE A 72 -6.26 -5.51 -2.91
CA PHE A 72 -5.03 -6.29 -3.13
C PHE A 72 -5.25 -7.74 -2.79
N ASN A 73 -4.61 -8.63 -3.55
CA ASN A 73 -4.77 -10.06 -3.35
C ASN A 73 -3.43 -10.72 -3.06
N LEU A 74 -3.10 -10.85 -1.77
CA LEU A 74 -1.84 -11.46 -1.36
C LEU A 74 -1.86 -12.98 -1.50
N GLU A 75 -3.03 -13.58 -1.61
CA GLU A 75 -3.14 -15.02 -1.79
C GLU A 75 -2.33 -15.50 -2.98
N LYS A 76 -2.34 -14.72 -4.05
CA LYS A 76 -1.64 -15.08 -5.28
C LYS A 76 -0.12 -14.94 -5.14
N LEU A 77 0.33 -14.33 -4.07
CA LEU A 77 1.75 -14.02 -3.90
C LEU A 77 2.42 -14.85 -2.82
N ARG A 78 1.75 -15.88 -2.33
CA ARG A 78 2.35 -16.75 -1.32
C ARG A 78 3.70 -17.24 -1.80
N GLY A 79 4.72 -17.09 -0.96
CA GLY A 79 6.07 -17.52 -1.26
C GLY A 79 6.87 -16.59 -2.14
N LYS A 80 6.28 -15.49 -2.59
CA LYS A 80 6.99 -14.57 -3.48
C LYS A 80 7.79 -13.54 -2.69
N LEU A 81 8.90 -13.12 -3.27
CA LEU A 81 9.76 -12.10 -2.69
C LEU A 81 9.29 -10.75 -3.18
N VAL A 82 9.01 -9.84 -2.27
CA VAL A 82 8.57 -8.48 -2.60
C VAL A 82 9.47 -7.48 -1.92
N THR A 83 9.41 -6.22 -2.34
CA THR A 83 10.15 -5.15 -1.69
C THR A 83 9.20 -4.33 -0.84
N GLU A 84 9.59 -4.11 0.43
CA GLU A 84 8.81 -3.29 1.35
C GLU A 84 9.46 -1.93 1.49
N TYR A 85 8.71 -0.88 1.18
CA TYR A 85 9.14 0.51 1.37
C TYR A 85 8.37 1.09 2.54
N THR A 86 9.09 1.77 3.44
CA THR A 86 8.47 2.41 4.60
C THR A 86 8.67 3.91 4.48
N TYR A 87 7.58 4.67 4.55
CA TYR A 87 7.61 6.13 4.46
C TYR A 87 7.02 6.75 5.71
N HIS A 88 7.67 7.79 6.22
CA HIS A 88 7.10 8.55 7.34
C HIS A 88 5.93 9.39 6.83
N ILE A 89 4.77 9.25 7.47
CA ILE A 89 3.57 10.02 7.13
C ILE A 89 3.55 11.29 7.97
N THR A 90 3.36 12.43 7.34
CA THR A 90 3.47 13.71 8.03
C THR A 90 2.13 14.33 8.37
N ASN A 91 1.03 13.79 7.85
CA ASN A 91 -0.27 14.40 8.05
C ASN A 91 -1.29 13.48 8.74
N TYR A 92 -0.81 12.51 9.50
CA TYR A 92 -1.73 11.67 10.27
C TYR A 92 -2.28 12.49 11.44
N PRO A 93 -3.60 12.50 11.66
CA PRO A 93 -4.19 13.36 12.70
C PRO A 93 -3.62 13.04 14.08
N GLU A 94 -3.06 14.04 14.73
CA GLU A 94 -2.64 13.98 16.14
C GLU A 94 -1.59 12.91 16.44
N ASN A 95 -0.87 12.43 15.44
CA ASN A 95 0.18 11.44 15.69
C ASN A 95 1.28 11.61 14.64
N ASP A 96 2.48 11.99 15.10
CA ASP A 96 3.62 12.18 14.22
C ASP A 96 4.43 10.92 14.00
N ASP A 97 4.09 9.84 14.67
CA ASP A 97 4.92 8.64 14.69
C ASP A 97 4.25 7.53 13.89
N VAL A 98 3.90 7.85 12.66
CA VAL A 98 3.12 6.97 11.80
C VAL A 98 3.87 6.77 10.48
N ALA A 99 3.85 5.56 10.00
CA ALA A 99 4.48 5.22 8.73
C ALA A 99 3.52 4.48 7.81
N ALA A 100 3.77 4.63 6.52
CA ALA A 100 3.11 3.82 5.51
C ALA A 100 4.08 2.74 5.07
N HIS A 101 3.59 1.52 4.93
CA HIS A 101 4.34 0.41 4.37
C HIS A 101 3.73 0.06 3.03
N ILE A 102 4.57 -0.04 2.00
CA ILE A 102 4.12 -0.34 0.64
C ILE A 102 4.91 -1.52 0.15
N LEU A 103 4.23 -2.58 -0.23
CA LEU A 103 4.88 -3.76 -0.81
C LEU A 103 4.77 -3.68 -2.32
N VAL A 104 5.90 -3.90 -2.99
CA VAL A 104 5.99 -3.82 -4.45
C VAL A 104 6.48 -5.14 -5.00
N TYR A 105 5.81 -5.63 -6.03
CA TYR A 105 6.19 -6.85 -6.74
C TYR A 105 6.08 -6.57 -8.23
N LYS A 106 7.19 -6.79 -8.95
CA LYS A 106 7.25 -6.56 -10.39
C LYS A 106 6.73 -5.17 -10.77
N ASP A 107 7.22 -4.18 -10.04
CA ASP A 107 6.93 -2.76 -10.26
C ASP A 107 5.48 -2.35 -9.98
N LYS A 108 4.72 -3.21 -9.28
CA LYS A 108 3.33 -2.90 -8.92
C LYS A 108 3.17 -2.92 -7.42
N ILE A 109 2.33 -2.04 -6.91
CA ILE A 109 1.99 -2.04 -5.49
C ILE A 109 1.03 -3.20 -5.24
N VAL A 110 1.40 -4.08 -4.33
CA VAL A 110 0.60 -5.29 -4.05
C VAL A 110 0.04 -5.32 -2.64
N ALA A 111 0.46 -4.38 -1.79
CA ALA A 111 -0.11 -4.25 -0.45
C ALA A 111 0.32 -2.91 0.12
N ALA A 112 -0.47 -2.38 1.05
CA ALA A 112 -0.12 -1.13 1.71
C ALA A 112 -0.86 -1.03 3.04
N ASP A 113 -0.22 -0.40 4.04
CA ASP A 113 -0.85 -0.13 5.31
C ASP A 113 -0.27 1.11 5.96
N ILE A 114 -0.97 1.62 6.96
CA ILE A 114 -0.53 2.71 7.82
C ILE A 114 -0.44 2.15 9.23
N SER A 115 0.66 2.39 9.93
CA SER A 115 0.81 1.89 11.30
C SER A 115 1.72 2.81 12.09
N GLU A 116 1.62 2.71 13.42
CA GLU A 116 2.53 3.43 14.29
C GLU A 116 3.90 2.80 14.24
N MET A 117 4.92 3.64 14.24
CA MET A 117 6.28 3.14 14.07
C MET A 117 6.83 2.48 15.32
N GLN A 118 6.40 2.90 16.47
CA GLN A 118 7.03 2.45 17.72
C GLN A 118 6.47 1.18 18.30
N GLN A 119 5.26 0.88 18.06
CA GLN A 119 4.67 -0.18 18.79
C GLN A 119 4.14 -1.19 17.87
N GLY A 120 4.37 -2.02 17.42
CA GLY A 120 3.68 -2.97 16.63
C GLY A 120 2.17 -2.81 16.70
N GLY A 121 1.72 -1.58 16.65
CA GLY A 121 0.30 -1.28 16.74
C GLY A 121 -0.48 -1.80 15.56
N SER A 122 -1.79 -1.67 15.63
CA SER A 122 -2.62 -2.18 14.55
C SER A 122 -2.42 -1.40 13.28
N CYS A 123 -2.48 -2.10 12.17
CA CYS A 123 -2.40 -1.51 10.85
C CYS A 123 -3.75 -0.99 10.44
N THR A 124 -3.76 0.06 9.63
CA THR A 124 -4.98 0.53 8.99
C THR A 124 -4.74 0.64 7.51
N ALA A 125 -5.84 0.75 6.76
CA ALA A 125 -5.75 0.81 5.31
C ALA A 125 -5.20 2.14 4.84
N VAL A 126 -4.44 2.13 3.76
CA VAL A 126 -4.02 3.34 3.06
C VAL A 126 -5.18 3.88 2.24
N ILE A 127 -5.91 3.00 1.57
CA ILE A 127 -7.06 3.38 0.75
C ILE A 127 -8.27 3.47 1.65
N PRO A 128 -8.90 4.65 1.76
CA PRO A 128 -10.07 4.79 2.65
C PRO A 128 -11.20 3.89 2.19
N GLY A 129 -11.83 3.23 3.14
CA GLY A 129 -12.89 2.28 2.86
C GLY A 129 -14.24 2.90 2.54
#